data_dee7d765ac98ab541a14eb33b7531da0
#
_entry.id   dee7d765ac98ab541a14eb33b7531da0
#
_cell.length_a   1.000
_cell.length_b   1.000
_cell.length_c   1.000
_cell.angle_alpha   90.00
_cell.angle_beta   90.00
_cell.angle_gamma   90.00
#
_symmetry.space_group_name_H-M   'P 1'
#
loop_
_entity.id
_entity.type
_entity.pdbx_description
1 polymer ?
#
loop_
_entity_poly.entity_id
_entity_poly.type
_entity_poly.pdbx_seq_one_letter_code
_entity_poly.pdbx_strand_id
1 'polypeptide(L)'
;DEKELITPAVDGTKRVVQAAQRAGVSRMVLTSSTIAIIAGKDSGRYGPDSWSDTDAQMGAYAKSKTLAERAAWEINRDHAMELTVINPGGVFGPSLGAQPDSASVMFVSDLVNGKMPMIPDLALGMVDVRDVARLHITALTATQAAGQRFIAASEEPIELASLAATLKQAGYAKVP
;
A
#
# COMPACT_ATOMS: atom_id res chain seq x y z
N ASP A 1 -11.77 -2.87 17.35
CA ASP A 1 -12.88 -3.56 16.67
C ASP A 1 -12.60 -3.58 15.17
N GLU A 2 -12.73 -4.73 14.52
CA GLU A 2 -12.52 -4.89 13.06
C GLU A 2 -13.38 -3.91 12.25
N LYS A 3 -14.61 -3.66 12.69
CA LYS A 3 -15.54 -2.73 12.05
C LYS A 3 -15.06 -1.27 12.11
N GLU A 4 -14.29 -0.88 13.11
CA GLU A 4 -13.76 0.49 13.23
C GLU A 4 -12.71 0.83 12.16
N LEU A 5 -12.07 -0.18 11.58
CA LEU A 5 -11.16 0.00 10.45
C LEU A 5 -11.84 -0.24 9.10
N ILE A 6 -12.66 -1.28 8.99
CA ILE A 6 -13.25 -1.68 7.71
C ILE A 6 -14.30 -0.67 7.26
N THR A 7 -15.24 -0.30 8.12
CA THR A 7 -16.35 0.58 7.74
C THR A 7 -15.87 1.94 7.24
N PRO A 8 -14.98 2.68 7.95
CA PRO A 8 -14.48 3.95 7.44
C PRO A 8 -13.69 3.81 6.13
N ALA A 9 -12.90 2.73 5.98
CA ALA A 9 -12.12 2.51 4.76
C ALA A 9 -13.01 2.27 3.55
N VAL A 10 -14.01 1.41 3.68
CA VAL A 10 -14.94 1.07 2.59
C VAL A 10 -15.86 2.24 2.28
N ASP A 11 -16.51 2.81 3.29
CA ASP A 11 -17.46 3.91 3.09
C ASP A 11 -16.76 5.20 2.63
N GLY A 12 -15.57 5.48 3.15
CA GLY A 12 -14.74 6.59 2.69
C GLY A 12 -14.39 6.47 1.22
N THR A 13 -13.93 5.28 0.80
CA THR A 13 -13.63 4.99 -0.61
C THR A 13 -14.86 5.16 -1.49
N LYS A 14 -16.00 4.59 -1.08
CA LYS A 14 -17.27 4.73 -1.83
C LYS A 14 -17.67 6.19 -2.01
N ARG A 15 -17.63 6.98 -0.93
CA ARG A 15 -17.98 8.40 -0.95
C ARG A 15 -17.10 9.20 -1.91
N VAL A 16 -15.78 8.97 -1.89
CA VAL A 16 -14.84 9.67 -2.75
C VAL A 16 -15.03 9.31 -4.22
N VAL A 17 -15.11 8.01 -4.54
CA VAL A 17 -15.35 7.54 -5.92
C VAL A 17 -16.67 8.10 -6.46
N GLN A 18 -17.76 8.00 -5.72
CA GLN A 18 -19.06 8.54 -6.13
C GLN A 18 -19.07 10.07 -6.27
N ALA A 19 -18.33 10.77 -5.41
CA ALA A 19 -18.20 12.24 -5.52
C ALA A 19 -17.44 12.62 -6.78
N ALA A 20 -16.35 11.92 -7.12
CA ALA A 20 -15.61 12.13 -8.35
C ALA A 20 -16.47 11.88 -9.60
N GLN A 21 -17.26 10.79 -9.59
CA GLN A 21 -18.19 10.48 -10.68
C GLN A 21 -19.24 11.59 -10.86
N ARG A 22 -19.87 12.04 -9.76
CA ARG A 22 -20.86 13.14 -9.82
C ARG A 22 -20.24 14.48 -10.30
N ALA A 23 -18.96 14.70 -9.99
CA ALA A 23 -18.23 15.89 -10.44
C ALA A 23 -17.71 15.79 -11.89
N GLY A 24 -17.99 14.69 -12.60
CA GLY A 24 -17.55 14.50 -13.97
C GLY A 24 -16.03 14.29 -14.11
N VAL A 25 -15.37 13.80 -13.06
CA VAL A 25 -13.93 13.47 -13.13
C VAL A 25 -13.75 12.34 -14.15
N SER A 26 -12.91 12.60 -15.15
CA SER A 26 -12.67 11.65 -16.25
C SER A 26 -11.69 10.53 -15.85
N ARG A 27 -10.74 10.81 -14.95
CA ARG A 27 -9.70 9.86 -14.54
C ARG A 27 -9.40 9.95 -13.05
N MET A 28 -9.29 8.80 -12.39
CA MET A 28 -8.94 8.67 -10.98
C MET A 28 -7.81 7.67 -10.79
N VAL A 29 -6.82 8.00 -9.96
CA VAL A 29 -5.80 7.07 -9.49
C VAL A 29 -5.99 6.85 -7.99
N LEU A 30 -6.25 5.60 -7.62
CA LEU A 30 -6.49 5.18 -6.23
C LEU A 30 -5.24 4.53 -5.64
N THR A 31 -4.82 4.96 -4.47
CA THR A 31 -3.77 4.28 -3.69
C THR A 31 -4.38 3.17 -2.85
N SER A 32 -4.03 1.93 -3.16
CA SER A 32 -4.38 0.74 -2.37
C SER A 32 -3.15 0.19 -1.63
N SER A 33 -2.91 -1.12 -1.68
CA SER A 33 -1.75 -1.79 -1.07
C SER A 33 -1.51 -3.15 -1.72
N THR A 34 -0.26 -3.65 -1.72
CA THR A 34 0.05 -5.05 -2.04
C THR A 34 -0.69 -6.03 -1.13
N ILE A 35 -1.06 -5.60 0.08
CA ILE A 35 -1.87 -6.39 1.00
C ILE A 35 -3.23 -6.77 0.38
N ALA A 36 -3.80 -5.94 -0.49
CA ALA A 36 -5.04 -6.28 -1.21
C ALA A 36 -4.83 -7.37 -2.29
N ILE A 37 -3.59 -7.75 -2.55
CA ILE A 37 -3.21 -8.79 -3.53
C ILE A 37 -2.85 -10.10 -2.85
N ILE A 38 -2.09 -10.05 -1.74
CA ILE A 38 -1.40 -11.21 -1.16
C ILE A 38 -1.95 -11.71 0.18
N ALA A 39 -2.68 -10.90 0.95
CA ALA A 39 -3.08 -11.27 2.29
C ALA A 39 -4.03 -12.49 2.30
N GLY A 40 -3.88 -13.37 3.28
CA GLY A 40 -4.66 -14.59 3.42
C GLY A 40 -4.32 -15.68 2.42
N LYS A 41 -3.24 -15.54 1.65
CA LYS A 41 -2.78 -16.53 0.65
C LYS A 41 -1.54 -17.25 1.14
N ASP A 42 -1.33 -18.45 0.60
CA ASP A 42 -0.11 -19.24 0.78
C ASP A 42 1.11 -18.56 0.14
N SER A 43 2.29 -19.16 0.34
CA SER A 43 3.51 -18.72 -0.34
C SER A 43 3.37 -18.86 -1.86
N GLY A 44 3.82 -17.84 -2.61
CA GLY A 44 3.73 -17.84 -4.07
C GLY A 44 4.04 -16.48 -4.69
N ARG A 45 4.05 -16.43 -6.02
CA ARG A 45 4.13 -15.18 -6.79
C ARG A 45 2.73 -14.74 -7.21
N TYR A 46 2.38 -13.51 -6.90
CA TYR A 46 1.07 -12.93 -7.17
C TYR A 46 1.20 -11.65 -7.99
N GLY A 47 0.39 -11.54 -9.02
CA GLY A 47 0.38 -10.40 -9.93
C GLY A 47 -0.80 -9.43 -9.65
N PRO A 48 -0.92 -8.39 -10.48
CA PRO A 48 -1.97 -7.38 -10.33
C PRO A 48 -3.40 -7.94 -10.46
N ASP A 49 -3.59 -9.07 -11.13
CA ASP A 49 -4.90 -9.73 -11.26
C ASP A 49 -5.30 -10.52 -10.01
N SER A 50 -4.37 -10.71 -9.08
CA SER A 50 -4.63 -11.45 -7.85
C SER A 50 -5.36 -10.60 -6.81
N TRP A 51 -6.17 -11.26 -5.98
CA TRP A 51 -6.87 -10.67 -4.85
C TRP A 51 -6.59 -11.45 -3.58
N SER A 52 -6.49 -10.74 -2.48
CA SER A 52 -6.41 -11.33 -1.15
C SER A 52 -7.63 -12.19 -0.84
N ASP A 53 -7.41 -13.25 -0.09
CA ASP A 53 -8.47 -14.15 0.39
C ASP A 53 -9.10 -13.55 1.66
N THR A 54 -10.28 -12.91 1.50
CA THR A 54 -11.00 -12.29 2.62
C THR A 54 -11.69 -13.28 3.55
N ASP A 55 -11.76 -14.55 3.17
CA ASP A 55 -12.35 -15.63 3.99
C ASP A 55 -11.28 -16.29 4.87
N ALA A 56 -10.00 -16.12 4.51
CA ALA A 56 -8.88 -16.54 5.35
C ALA A 56 -8.73 -15.64 6.59
N GLN A 57 -8.05 -16.18 7.61
CA GLN A 57 -7.69 -15.40 8.78
C GLN A 57 -6.66 -14.32 8.41
N MET A 58 -7.10 -13.07 8.32
CA MET A 58 -6.25 -11.91 8.06
C MET A 58 -6.58 -10.78 9.05
N GLY A 59 -5.62 -9.91 9.32
CA GLY A 59 -5.85 -8.77 10.22
C GLY A 59 -6.85 -7.76 9.62
N ALA A 60 -7.52 -7.02 10.49
CA ALA A 60 -8.53 -6.00 10.11
C ALA A 60 -8.02 -5.00 9.08
N TYR A 61 -6.75 -4.60 9.16
CA TYR A 61 -6.13 -3.70 8.18
C TYR A 61 -6.09 -4.32 6.77
N ALA A 62 -5.65 -5.56 6.66
CA ALA A 62 -5.59 -6.25 5.36
C ALA A 62 -6.99 -6.39 4.74
N LYS A 63 -7.96 -6.77 5.55
CA LYS A 63 -9.36 -6.88 5.12
C LYS A 63 -9.94 -5.52 4.71
N SER A 64 -9.66 -4.46 5.47
CA SER A 64 -10.12 -3.11 5.16
C SER A 64 -9.59 -2.60 3.81
N LYS A 65 -8.31 -2.80 3.52
CA LYS A 65 -7.70 -2.42 2.25
C LYS A 65 -8.27 -3.19 1.06
N THR A 66 -8.42 -4.51 1.21
CA THR A 66 -8.98 -5.36 0.17
C THR A 66 -10.42 -4.99 -0.16
N LEU A 67 -11.26 -4.82 0.87
CA LEU A 67 -12.67 -4.48 0.67
C LEU A 67 -12.87 -3.07 0.14
N ALA A 68 -12.04 -2.10 0.57
CA ALA A 68 -12.09 -0.73 0.07
C ALA A 68 -11.73 -0.68 -1.43
N GLU A 69 -10.69 -1.38 -1.86
CA GLU A 69 -10.32 -1.45 -3.26
C GLU A 69 -11.39 -2.15 -4.11
N ARG A 70 -11.90 -3.30 -3.65
CA ARG A 70 -13.01 -3.98 -4.33
C ARG A 70 -14.24 -3.08 -4.48
N ALA A 71 -14.56 -2.29 -3.45
CA ALA A 71 -15.68 -1.35 -3.50
C ALA A 71 -15.47 -0.24 -4.53
N ALA A 72 -14.23 0.24 -4.72
CA ALA A 72 -13.92 1.22 -5.76
C ALA A 72 -14.17 0.65 -7.16
N TRP A 73 -13.67 -0.55 -7.43
CA TRP A 73 -13.88 -1.24 -8.70
C TRP A 73 -15.36 -1.54 -8.96
N GLU A 74 -16.10 -2.01 -7.95
CA GLU A 74 -17.54 -2.30 -8.04
C GLU A 74 -18.34 -1.07 -8.45
N ILE A 75 -18.12 0.07 -7.76
CA ILE A 75 -18.85 1.32 -8.03
C ILE A 75 -18.48 1.88 -9.41
N ASN A 76 -17.25 1.66 -9.87
CA ASN A 76 -16.80 2.19 -11.14
C ASN A 76 -17.05 1.26 -12.33
N ARG A 77 -17.59 0.06 -12.13
CA ARG A 77 -17.75 -0.97 -13.16
C ARG A 77 -18.45 -0.47 -14.42
N ASP A 78 -19.57 0.23 -14.25
CA ASP A 78 -20.43 0.69 -15.34
C ASP A 78 -20.32 2.21 -15.56
N HIS A 79 -19.27 2.85 -15.04
CA HIS A 79 -19.06 4.29 -15.15
C HIS A 79 -17.93 4.63 -16.13
N ALA A 80 -18.09 5.76 -16.84
CA ALA A 80 -17.11 6.22 -17.82
C ALA A 80 -15.79 6.75 -17.22
N MET A 81 -15.70 6.91 -15.90
CA MET A 81 -14.46 7.36 -15.24
C MET A 81 -13.38 6.28 -15.35
N GLU A 82 -12.23 6.63 -15.88
CA GLU A 82 -11.06 5.75 -15.93
C GLU A 82 -10.44 5.60 -14.55
N LEU A 83 -10.62 4.43 -13.93
CA LEU A 83 -10.01 4.11 -12.64
C LEU A 83 -8.70 3.35 -12.85
N THR A 84 -7.64 3.80 -12.19
CA THR A 84 -6.36 3.09 -12.05
C THR A 84 -6.06 2.88 -10.58
N VAL A 85 -5.52 1.74 -10.20
CA VAL A 85 -5.12 1.47 -8.81
C VAL A 85 -3.63 1.22 -8.72
N ILE A 86 -2.97 1.90 -7.79
CA ILE A 86 -1.58 1.62 -7.40
C ILE A 86 -1.61 0.84 -6.10
N ASN A 87 -0.92 -0.29 -6.07
CA ASN A 87 -0.79 -1.18 -4.92
C ASN A 87 0.65 -1.13 -4.37
N PRO A 88 1.01 -0.16 -3.52
CA PRO A 88 2.34 -0.09 -2.95
C PRO A 88 2.60 -1.20 -1.94
N GLY A 89 3.85 -1.61 -1.84
CA GLY A 89 4.40 -2.37 -0.72
C GLY A 89 4.67 -1.46 0.49
N GLY A 90 5.71 -1.77 1.24
CA GLY A 90 6.21 -0.86 2.28
C GLY A 90 6.78 0.41 1.65
N VAL A 91 6.13 1.55 1.89
CA VAL A 91 6.57 2.84 1.34
C VAL A 91 7.55 3.50 2.30
N PHE A 92 8.78 3.72 1.83
CA PHE A 92 9.84 4.37 2.58
C PHE A 92 10.36 5.59 1.82
N GLY A 93 11.03 6.49 2.54
CA GLY A 93 11.65 7.66 1.94
C GLY A 93 11.55 8.91 2.79
N PRO A 94 12.05 10.06 2.31
CA PRO A 94 12.07 11.29 3.08
C PRO A 94 10.65 11.80 3.34
N SER A 95 10.38 12.17 4.59
CA SER A 95 9.15 12.86 4.97
C SER A 95 9.24 14.34 4.58
N LEU A 96 8.15 14.89 4.05
CA LEU A 96 8.02 16.33 3.79
C LEU A 96 7.46 17.11 4.99
N GLY A 97 6.93 16.40 5.99
CA GLY A 97 6.37 16.99 7.20
C GLY A 97 7.33 16.96 8.38
N ALA A 98 7.10 17.84 9.36
CA ALA A 98 7.89 17.91 10.59
C ALA A 98 7.65 16.73 11.55
N GLN A 99 6.50 16.08 11.46
CA GLN A 99 6.14 14.90 12.26
C GLN A 99 5.58 13.81 11.35
N PRO A 100 6.38 12.78 11.06
CA PRO A 100 5.92 11.68 10.24
C PRO A 100 5.03 10.73 11.05
N ASP A 101 3.75 10.68 10.74
CA ASP A 101 2.78 9.75 11.34
C ASP A 101 2.66 8.43 10.57
N SER A 102 3.52 8.19 9.57
CA SER A 102 3.44 6.97 8.79
C SER A 102 4.08 5.78 9.52
N ALA A 103 3.42 4.62 9.45
CA ALA A 103 3.91 3.40 10.11
C ALA A 103 5.32 3.00 9.66
N SER A 104 5.67 3.17 8.39
CA SER A 104 7.01 2.87 7.86
C SER A 104 8.08 3.81 8.39
N VAL A 105 7.79 5.11 8.50
CA VAL A 105 8.75 6.06 9.09
C VAL A 105 8.90 5.82 10.58
N MET A 106 7.81 5.54 11.30
CA MET A 106 7.87 5.16 12.72
C MET A 106 8.68 3.88 12.92
N PHE A 107 8.47 2.87 12.09
CA PHE A 107 9.25 1.63 12.13
C PHE A 107 10.76 1.89 12.01
N VAL A 108 11.18 2.66 11.00
CA VAL A 108 12.60 3.00 10.83
C VAL A 108 13.11 3.84 12.01
N SER A 109 12.33 4.81 12.48
CA SER A 109 12.67 5.62 13.66
C SER A 109 12.88 4.78 14.90
N ASP A 110 11.99 3.83 15.16
CA ASP A 110 12.09 2.95 16.32
C ASP A 110 13.29 2.00 16.21
N LEU A 111 13.58 1.53 15.00
CA LEU A 111 14.73 0.71 14.71
C LEU A 111 16.05 1.45 14.98
N VAL A 112 16.24 2.65 14.41
CA VAL A 112 17.49 3.43 14.57
C VAL A 112 17.67 3.99 15.97
N ASN A 113 16.60 4.20 16.71
CA ASN A 113 16.65 4.65 18.10
C ASN A 113 16.79 3.51 19.13
N GLY A 114 16.84 2.24 18.69
CA GLY A 114 16.99 1.07 19.56
C GLY A 114 15.76 0.78 20.42
N LYS A 115 14.57 1.18 19.95
CA LYS A 115 13.31 0.87 20.66
C LYS A 115 12.79 -0.53 20.34
N MET A 116 13.33 -1.19 19.33
CA MET A 116 13.00 -2.56 18.98
C MET A 116 14.05 -3.50 19.58
N PRO A 117 13.64 -4.49 20.39
CA PRO A 117 14.58 -5.42 21.04
C PRO A 117 15.15 -6.47 20.08
N MET A 118 14.47 -6.71 18.94
CA MET A 118 14.86 -7.69 17.92
C MET A 118 14.31 -7.28 16.54
N ILE A 119 14.92 -7.79 15.49
CA ILE A 119 14.41 -7.64 14.11
C ILE A 119 13.41 -8.78 13.85
N PRO A 120 12.18 -8.51 13.44
CA PRO A 120 11.26 -9.55 12.99
C PRO A 120 11.82 -10.32 11.78
N ASP A 121 11.67 -11.64 11.79
CA ASP A 121 11.96 -12.49 10.64
C ASP A 121 10.86 -12.32 9.59
N LEU A 122 11.00 -11.28 8.80
CA LEU A 122 10.01 -10.84 7.80
C LEU A 122 10.73 -10.20 6.61
N ALA A 123 10.22 -10.47 5.42
CA ALA A 123 10.61 -9.79 4.19
C ALA A 123 9.43 -9.02 3.60
N LEU A 124 9.69 -7.83 3.07
CA LEU A 124 8.67 -6.94 2.51
C LEU A 124 9.08 -6.47 1.11
N GLY A 125 8.12 -6.42 0.21
CA GLY A 125 8.27 -5.61 -1.01
C GLY A 125 8.30 -4.13 -0.60
N MET A 126 9.39 -3.43 -0.91
CA MET A 126 9.58 -2.03 -0.54
C MET A 126 9.59 -1.13 -1.77
N VAL A 127 9.23 0.13 -1.59
CA VAL A 127 9.25 1.14 -2.65
C VAL A 127 9.58 2.52 -2.08
N ASP A 128 10.29 3.33 -2.85
CA ASP A 128 10.54 4.72 -2.51
C ASP A 128 9.27 5.57 -2.71
N VAL A 129 8.95 6.43 -1.74
CA VAL A 129 7.78 7.32 -1.80
C VAL A 129 7.76 8.22 -3.04
N ARG A 130 8.95 8.61 -3.54
CA ARG A 130 9.09 9.43 -4.75
C ARG A 130 8.69 8.66 -6.01
N ASP A 131 8.98 7.35 -6.04
CA ASP A 131 8.57 6.48 -7.14
C ASP A 131 7.08 6.20 -7.10
N VAL A 132 6.50 6.02 -5.91
CA VAL A 132 5.03 5.96 -5.76
C VAL A 132 4.38 7.23 -6.29
N ALA A 133 4.90 8.40 -5.92
CA ALA A 133 4.38 9.69 -6.42
C ALA A 133 4.49 9.81 -7.95
N ARG A 134 5.63 9.42 -8.54
CA ARG A 134 5.81 9.41 -10.00
C ARG A 134 4.83 8.47 -10.70
N LEU A 135 4.60 7.27 -10.14
CA LEU A 135 3.62 6.32 -10.67
C LEU A 135 2.21 6.91 -10.71
N HIS A 136 1.79 7.63 -9.66
CA HIS A 136 0.49 8.29 -9.62
C HIS A 136 0.37 9.34 -10.73
N ILE A 137 1.40 10.20 -10.91
CA ILE A 137 1.42 11.21 -11.97
C ILE A 137 1.38 10.54 -13.36
N THR A 138 2.20 9.51 -13.57
CA THR A 138 2.23 8.78 -14.84
C THR A 138 0.89 8.12 -15.12
N ALA A 139 0.27 7.48 -14.14
CA ALA A 139 -1.03 6.83 -14.28
C ALA A 139 -2.16 7.82 -14.64
N LEU A 140 -2.06 9.08 -14.19
CA LEU A 140 -3.03 10.12 -14.57
C LEU A 140 -2.97 10.49 -16.05
N THR A 141 -1.84 10.30 -16.73
CA THR A 141 -1.63 10.71 -18.12
C THR A 141 -1.54 9.57 -19.11
N ALA A 142 -1.15 8.36 -18.66
CA ALA A 142 -1.02 7.20 -19.51
C ALA A 142 -2.39 6.61 -19.86
N THR A 143 -2.75 6.57 -21.13
CA THR A 143 -4.04 6.04 -21.58
C THR A 143 -4.20 4.55 -21.31
N GLN A 144 -3.10 3.78 -21.39
CA GLN A 144 -3.09 2.35 -21.11
C GLN A 144 -3.23 2.00 -19.61
N ALA A 145 -3.19 3.00 -18.71
CA ALA A 145 -3.36 2.76 -17.27
C ALA A 145 -4.82 2.57 -16.85
N ALA A 146 -5.76 3.00 -17.68
CA ALA A 146 -7.18 2.89 -17.41
C ALA A 146 -7.60 1.42 -17.20
N GLY A 147 -8.33 1.15 -16.13
CA GLY A 147 -8.79 -0.20 -15.78
C GLY A 147 -7.70 -1.12 -15.24
N GLN A 148 -6.50 -0.62 -14.93
CA GLN A 148 -5.36 -1.44 -14.50
C GLN A 148 -5.03 -1.27 -13.03
N ARG A 149 -4.41 -2.32 -12.47
CA ARG A 149 -3.75 -2.33 -11.16
C ARG A 149 -2.24 -2.40 -11.37
N PHE A 150 -1.49 -1.60 -10.63
CA PHE A 150 -0.03 -1.59 -10.69
C PHE A 150 0.59 -1.86 -9.32
N ILE A 151 1.41 -2.89 -9.22
CA ILE A 151 2.20 -3.16 -8.02
C ILE A 151 3.40 -2.22 -8.00
N ALA A 152 3.53 -1.47 -6.90
CA ALA A 152 4.66 -0.60 -6.64
C ALA A 152 5.49 -1.16 -5.48
N ALA A 153 6.37 -2.10 -5.79
CA ALA A 153 7.24 -2.76 -4.82
C ALA A 153 8.51 -3.25 -5.51
N SER A 154 9.55 -3.56 -4.72
CA SER A 154 10.72 -4.30 -5.21
C SER A 154 10.29 -5.65 -5.77
N GLU A 155 10.96 -6.11 -6.82
CA GLU A 155 10.67 -7.41 -7.46
C GLU A 155 10.88 -8.56 -6.47
N GLU A 156 12.00 -8.51 -5.73
CA GLU A 156 12.25 -9.45 -4.64
C GLU A 156 12.00 -8.78 -3.29
N PRO A 157 11.38 -9.50 -2.32
CA PRO A 157 11.18 -8.97 -0.98
C PRO A 157 12.52 -8.68 -0.28
N ILE A 158 12.57 -7.58 0.44
CA ILE A 158 13.74 -7.16 1.23
C ILE A 158 13.56 -7.65 2.66
N GLU A 159 14.50 -8.47 3.13
CA GLU A 159 14.52 -8.96 4.51
C GLU A 159 14.79 -7.79 5.47
N LEU A 160 14.03 -7.71 6.55
CA LEU A 160 14.24 -6.67 7.57
C LEU A 160 15.61 -6.79 8.26
N ALA A 161 16.16 -8.00 8.33
CA ALA A 161 17.54 -8.23 8.81
C ALA A 161 18.57 -7.54 7.90
N SER A 162 18.39 -7.59 6.57
CA SER A 162 19.26 -6.91 5.61
C SER A 162 19.14 -5.40 5.71
N LEU A 163 17.94 -4.87 5.93
CA LEU A 163 17.71 -3.45 6.20
C LEU A 163 18.45 -3.02 7.49
N ALA A 164 18.32 -3.78 8.58
CA ALA A 164 19.00 -3.51 9.83
C ALA A 164 20.53 -3.53 9.67
N ALA A 165 21.08 -4.51 8.95
CA ALA A 165 22.51 -4.58 8.66
C ALA A 165 23.00 -3.34 7.89
N THR A 166 22.24 -2.89 6.90
CA THR A 166 22.53 -1.65 6.13
C THR A 166 22.54 -0.43 7.04
N LEU A 167 21.56 -0.30 7.94
CA LEU A 167 21.53 0.81 8.89
C LEU A 167 22.71 0.78 9.87
N LYS A 168 23.10 -0.41 10.36
CA LYS A 168 24.30 -0.56 11.19
C LYS A 168 25.57 -0.10 10.47
N GLN A 169 25.74 -0.51 9.21
CA GLN A 169 26.87 -0.08 8.37
C GLN A 169 26.86 1.44 8.13
N ALA A 170 25.70 2.06 8.08
CA ALA A 170 25.53 3.50 7.97
C ALA A 170 25.76 4.26 9.30
N GLY A 171 26.14 3.56 10.38
CA GLY A 171 26.52 4.16 11.66
C GLY A 171 25.40 4.23 12.71
N TYR A 172 24.25 3.64 12.49
CA TYR A 172 23.17 3.57 13.48
C TYR A 172 23.43 2.45 14.50
N ALA A 173 24.27 2.72 15.50
CA ALA A 173 24.77 1.73 16.46
C ALA A 173 23.70 1.10 17.37
N LYS A 174 22.53 1.71 17.51
CA LYS A 174 21.43 1.20 18.35
C LYS A 174 20.53 0.20 17.65
N VAL A 175 20.68 -0.02 16.36
CA VAL A 175 19.95 -1.05 15.61
C VAL A 175 20.31 -2.42 16.17
N PRO A 176 19.36 -3.31 16.49
CA PRO A 176 19.62 -4.63 17.09
C PRO A 176 20.32 -5.61 16.15
#